data_a6f34c911de0294ddc0113287a30c61b
#
_entry.id   a6f34c911de0294ddc0113287a30c61b
#
_cell.length_a   1.000
_cell.length_b   1.000
_cell.length_c   1.000
_cell.angle_alpha   90.00
_cell.angle_beta   90.00
_cell.angle_gamma   90.00
#
_symmetry.space_group_name_H-M   'P 1'
#
loop_
_entity.id
_entity.type
_entity.pdbx_description
1 polymer ?
#
loop_
_entity_poly.entity_id
_entity_poly.type
_entity_poly.pdbx_seq_one_letter_code
_entity_poly.pdbx_strand_id
1 'polypeptide(L)'
;MDLVAYVPKAPRLGETVTGREFRTVSGGKGANQAVAAARLGARVAMIGAVGADAFGVRLRSALTAAGVDTCGLRTVEGASGTAHITVDDEGGNSIIVVPGANGLVTGLESGDEERIAAAGTLLLQLEVPLSAVAAAARAARAHGVRTVLTPAPVQPLPPDLPDAVDLLVPNEHEAAALTGLTDPRQAAAALLERFPEVVVTLGAAGALHAARGQEPYTVPAPRVRAVDTTAAGDTFAGALAVALGEGRPMREAMAWAAAAAALSVQRPGAQDAMPDRADTDAAFAAFAAGPQP
;
A
#
# COMPACT_ATOMS: atom_id res chain seq x y z
N MET A 1 -11.55 -7.12 3.89
CA MET A 1 -11.62 -8.54 3.44
C MET A 1 -11.97 -8.55 1.97
N ASP A 2 -11.17 -9.21 1.14
CA ASP A 2 -11.39 -9.28 -0.30
C ASP A 2 -12.21 -10.54 -0.62
N LEU A 3 -13.34 -10.34 -1.30
CA LEU A 3 -14.31 -11.36 -1.71
C LEU A 3 -14.19 -11.50 -3.22
N VAL A 4 -13.44 -12.50 -3.69
CA VAL A 4 -13.03 -12.62 -5.09
C VAL A 4 -13.84 -13.70 -5.77
N ALA A 5 -14.63 -13.34 -6.78
CA ALA A 5 -15.36 -14.25 -7.65
C ALA A 5 -14.66 -14.36 -9.01
N TYR A 6 -14.27 -15.56 -9.39
CA TYR A 6 -13.70 -15.83 -10.71
C TYR A 6 -14.82 -16.26 -11.66
N VAL A 7 -14.95 -15.56 -12.77
CA VAL A 7 -16.05 -15.74 -13.76
C VAL A 7 -15.48 -15.83 -15.16
N PRO A 8 -16.18 -16.45 -16.11
CA PRO A 8 -15.77 -16.42 -17.53
C PRO A 8 -15.73 -14.99 -18.09
N LYS A 9 -16.69 -14.16 -17.67
CA LYS A 9 -16.84 -12.75 -18.06
C LYS A 9 -17.59 -12.00 -16.99
N ALA A 10 -17.22 -10.76 -16.71
CA ALA A 10 -17.94 -9.89 -15.78
C ALA A 10 -19.39 -9.66 -16.26
N PRO A 11 -20.40 -9.79 -15.37
CA PRO A 11 -21.80 -9.62 -15.75
C PRO A 11 -22.11 -8.16 -16.14
N ARG A 12 -22.96 -7.98 -17.14
CA ARG A 12 -23.54 -6.67 -17.47
C ARG A 12 -24.75 -6.39 -16.58
N LEU A 13 -25.24 -5.17 -16.62
CA LEU A 13 -26.46 -4.80 -15.90
C LEU A 13 -27.63 -5.71 -16.28
N GLY A 14 -28.26 -6.34 -15.28
CA GLY A 14 -29.36 -7.29 -15.47
C GLY A 14 -28.94 -8.73 -15.85
N GLU A 15 -27.65 -8.99 -16.00
CA GLU A 15 -27.13 -10.32 -16.34
C GLU A 15 -26.77 -11.12 -15.08
N THR A 16 -27.03 -12.43 -15.11
CA THR A 16 -26.55 -13.39 -14.12
C THR A 16 -25.56 -14.33 -14.75
N VAL A 17 -24.37 -14.44 -14.17
CA VAL A 17 -23.32 -15.35 -14.64
C VAL A 17 -22.98 -16.38 -13.56
N THR A 18 -22.59 -17.58 -13.98
CA THR A 18 -22.09 -18.61 -13.07
C THR A 18 -20.59 -18.48 -12.93
N GLY A 19 -20.13 -18.24 -11.68
CA GLY A 19 -18.71 -18.23 -11.35
C GLY A 19 -18.12 -19.64 -11.28
N ARG A 20 -16.79 -19.73 -11.38
CA ARG A 20 -16.03 -20.98 -11.27
C ARG A 20 -15.44 -21.20 -9.89
N GLU A 21 -15.04 -20.13 -9.25
CA GLU A 21 -14.40 -20.16 -7.95
C GLU A 21 -14.77 -18.91 -7.16
N PHE A 22 -14.82 -19.06 -5.83
CA PHE A 22 -14.94 -17.94 -4.91
C PHE A 22 -13.86 -18.06 -3.82
N ARG A 23 -13.14 -16.97 -3.59
CA ARG A 23 -12.12 -16.89 -2.54
C ARG A 23 -12.39 -15.73 -1.60
N THR A 24 -12.03 -15.92 -0.34
CA THR A 24 -11.94 -14.83 0.64
C THR A 24 -10.49 -14.65 1.03
N VAL A 25 -9.94 -13.45 0.85
CA VAL A 25 -8.53 -13.17 1.10
C VAL A 25 -8.43 -12.00 2.09
N SER A 26 -7.50 -12.11 3.05
CA SER A 26 -7.18 -10.97 3.91
C SER A 26 -6.53 -9.88 3.07
N GLY A 27 -7.11 -8.67 3.09
CA GLY A 27 -6.69 -7.54 2.28
C GLY A 27 -6.85 -6.23 3.04
N GLY A 28 -6.90 -5.15 2.29
CA GLY A 28 -6.87 -3.77 2.77
C GLY A 28 -5.44 -3.22 2.68
N LYS A 29 -5.27 -2.07 2.01
CA LYS A 29 -3.95 -1.49 1.70
C LYS A 29 -3.09 -1.28 2.94
N GLY A 30 -3.67 -0.72 4.00
CA GLY A 30 -2.95 -0.52 5.27
C GLY A 30 -2.48 -1.83 5.90
N ALA A 31 -3.34 -2.85 5.90
CA ALA A 31 -2.98 -4.18 6.40
C ALA A 31 -1.92 -4.85 5.54
N ASN A 32 -2.02 -4.73 4.21
CA ASN A 32 -1.03 -5.25 3.27
C ASN A 32 0.36 -4.61 3.50
N GLN A 33 0.42 -3.29 3.60
CA GLN A 33 1.67 -2.56 3.86
C GLN A 33 2.26 -2.91 5.24
N ALA A 34 1.41 -3.07 6.25
CA ALA A 34 1.83 -3.49 7.59
C ALA A 34 2.44 -4.90 7.58
N VAL A 35 1.79 -5.87 6.89
CA VAL A 35 2.31 -7.24 6.74
C VAL A 35 3.63 -7.25 5.97
N ALA A 36 3.72 -6.50 4.86
CA ALA A 36 4.95 -6.38 4.09
C ALA A 36 6.10 -5.86 4.96
N ALA A 37 5.89 -4.76 5.69
CA ALA A 37 6.91 -4.18 6.55
C ALA A 37 7.33 -5.12 7.70
N ALA A 38 6.37 -5.83 8.32
CA ALA A 38 6.65 -6.77 9.41
C ALA A 38 7.47 -7.97 8.93
N ARG A 39 7.13 -8.58 7.78
CA ARG A 39 7.90 -9.67 7.18
C ARG A 39 9.32 -9.26 6.78
N LEU A 40 9.51 -7.99 6.49
CA LEU A 40 10.81 -7.39 6.19
C LEU A 40 11.58 -6.97 7.45
N GLY A 41 11.10 -7.34 8.65
CA GLY A 41 11.80 -7.21 9.91
C GLY A 41 11.54 -5.93 10.67
N ALA A 42 10.63 -5.06 10.24
CA ALA A 42 10.24 -3.88 11.00
C ALA A 42 9.34 -4.23 12.20
N ARG A 43 9.42 -3.45 13.25
CA ARG A 43 8.39 -3.42 14.31
C ARG A 43 7.23 -2.56 13.82
N VAL A 44 6.07 -3.17 13.62
CA VAL A 44 4.91 -2.51 13.01
C VAL A 44 3.74 -2.51 13.98
N ALA A 45 3.08 -1.36 14.12
CA ALA A 45 1.81 -1.22 14.81
C ALA A 45 0.72 -0.77 13.82
N MET A 46 -0.48 -1.34 13.92
CA MET A 46 -1.62 -0.99 13.09
C MET A 46 -2.63 -0.15 13.86
N ILE A 47 -2.96 1.02 13.33
CA ILE A 47 -4.08 1.86 13.79
C ILE A 47 -5.19 1.73 12.74
N GLY A 48 -6.40 1.38 13.18
CA GLY A 48 -7.52 1.17 12.27
C GLY A 48 -8.70 0.52 12.96
N ALA A 49 -9.63 -0.07 12.19
CA ALA A 49 -10.77 -0.78 12.75
C ALA A 49 -11.12 -2.04 11.95
N VAL A 50 -11.68 -3.00 12.67
CA VAL A 50 -12.37 -4.17 12.11
C VAL A 50 -13.77 -4.25 12.72
N GLY A 51 -14.70 -4.90 12.04
CA GLY A 51 -16.04 -5.14 12.57
C GLY A 51 -16.06 -6.25 13.64
N ALA A 52 -17.13 -6.26 14.44
CA ALA A 52 -17.45 -7.33 15.40
C ALA A 52 -18.03 -8.55 14.67
N ASP A 53 -17.38 -9.03 13.62
CA ASP A 53 -17.79 -10.12 12.75
C ASP A 53 -16.66 -11.16 12.53
N ALA A 54 -16.98 -12.23 11.83
CA ALA A 54 -16.00 -13.28 11.54
C ALA A 54 -14.82 -12.78 10.69
N PHE A 55 -15.04 -11.79 9.83
CA PHE A 55 -13.98 -11.17 9.06
C PHE A 55 -13.04 -10.33 9.94
N GLY A 56 -13.59 -9.61 10.93
CA GLY A 56 -12.79 -8.86 11.89
C GLY A 56 -11.85 -9.74 12.69
N VAL A 57 -12.34 -10.89 13.17
CA VAL A 57 -11.50 -11.89 13.86
C VAL A 57 -10.38 -12.40 12.94
N ARG A 58 -10.72 -12.75 11.70
CA ARG A 58 -9.75 -13.27 10.73
C ARG A 58 -8.69 -12.23 10.34
N LEU A 59 -9.10 -10.98 10.06
CA LEU A 59 -8.19 -9.89 9.70
C LEU A 59 -7.20 -9.57 10.83
N ARG A 60 -7.69 -9.47 12.08
CA ARG A 60 -6.84 -9.29 13.25
C ARG A 60 -5.85 -10.44 13.43
N SER A 61 -6.33 -11.69 13.29
CA SER A 61 -5.48 -12.87 13.41
C SER A 61 -4.38 -12.91 12.36
N ALA A 62 -4.69 -12.53 11.10
CA ALA A 62 -3.70 -12.45 10.03
C ALA A 62 -2.59 -11.42 10.33
N LEU A 63 -2.95 -10.23 10.81
CA LEU A 63 -1.99 -9.21 11.22
C LEU A 63 -1.11 -9.69 12.38
N THR A 64 -1.73 -10.27 13.42
CA THR A 64 -0.99 -10.80 14.58
C THR A 64 -0.03 -11.92 14.18
N ALA A 65 -0.47 -12.83 13.30
CA ALA A 65 0.37 -13.91 12.80
C ALA A 65 1.57 -13.40 11.97
N ALA A 66 1.43 -12.24 11.31
CA ALA A 66 2.51 -11.57 10.62
C ALA A 66 3.44 -10.77 11.54
N GLY A 67 3.19 -10.73 12.85
CA GLY A 67 3.99 -10.00 13.83
C GLY A 67 3.63 -8.51 13.98
N VAL A 68 2.47 -8.09 13.45
CA VAL A 68 1.98 -6.71 13.60
C VAL A 68 1.34 -6.51 14.98
N ASP A 69 1.71 -5.46 15.69
CA ASP A 69 1.00 -5.03 16.90
C ASP A 69 -0.39 -4.49 16.54
N THR A 70 -1.42 -5.14 17.06
CA THR A 70 -2.83 -4.82 16.81
C THR A 70 -3.50 -4.09 17.98
N CYS A 71 -2.75 -3.54 18.94
CA CYS A 71 -3.32 -2.81 20.08
C CYS A 71 -4.06 -1.52 19.66
N GLY A 72 -3.66 -0.89 18.52
CA GLY A 72 -4.37 0.23 17.91
C GLY A 72 -5.48 -0.16 16.93
N LEU A 73 -5.69 -1.47 16.69
CA LEU A 73 -6.75 -1.95 15.81
C LEU A 73 -8.04 -2.14 16.62
N ARG A 74 -9.01 -1.26 16.42
CA ARG A 74 -10.29 -1.26 17.15
C ARG A 74 -11.19 -2.39 16.65
N THR A 75 -12.08 -2.88 17.53
CA THR A 75 -13.24 -3.69 17.11
C THR A 75 -14.48 -2.83 17.31
N VAL A 76 -15.18 -2.53 16.23
CA VAL A 76 -16.38 -1.69 16.25
C VAL A 76 -17.62 -2.51 15.90
N GLU A 77 -18.79 -2.07 16.36
CA GLU A 77 -20.05 -2.72 15.98
C GLU A 77 -20.29 -2.63 14.48
N GLY A 78 -20.85 -3.69 13.89
CA GLY A 78 -21.14 -3.81 12.48
C GLY A 78 -20.12 -4.64 11.70
N ALA A 79 -20.20 -4.58 10.39
CA ALA A 79 -19.39 -5.38 9.49
C ALA A 79 -18.00 -4.80 9.26
N SER A 80 -17.01 -5.67 9.12
CA SER A 80 -15.68 -5.30 8.59
C SER A 80 -15.79 -4.75 7.16
N GLY A 81 -14.83 -3.91 6.76
CA GLY A 81 -14.70 -3.45 5.37
C GLY A 81 -14.48 -4.62 4.41
N THR A 82 -15.13 -4.57 3.25
CA THR A 82 -15.01 -5.59 2.21
C THR A 82 -14.74 -4.98 0.84
N ALA A 83 -13.97 -5.69 0.01
CA ALA A 83 -13.88 -5.46 -1.42
C ALA A 83 -14.52 -6.64 -2.16
N HIS A 84 -15.54 -6.36 -2.97
CA HIS A 84 -16.20 -7.35 -3.81
C HIS A 84 -15.54 -7.28 -5.19
N ILE A 85 -14.79 -8.33 -5.53
CA ILE A 85 -13.92 -8.35 -6.70
C ILE A 85 -14.41 -9.41 -7.66
N THR A 86 -14.67 -9.03 -8.89
CA THR A 86 -14.92 -9.96 -10.00
C THR A 86 -13.68 -9.98 -10.89
N VAL A 87 -13.15 -11.18 -11.16
CA VAL A 87 -12.01 -11.39 -12.06
C VAL A 87 -12.47 -12.25 -13.23
N ASP A 88 -12.28 -11.79 -14.44
CA ASP A 88 -12.62 -12.55 -15.66
C ASP A 88 -11.42 -13.31 -16.24
N ASP A 89 -11.71 -14.13 -17.27
CA ASP A 89 -10.70 -14.97 -17.93
C ASP A 89 -9.64 -14.20 -18.69
N GLU A 90 -9.93 -12.95 -19.06
CA GLU A 90 -9.01 -12.05 -19.74
C GLU A 90 -8.11 -11.31 -18.75
N GLY A 91 -8.31 -11.52 -17.43
CA GLY A 91 -7.58 -10.83 -16.34
C GLY A 91 -8.17 -9.46 -16.02
N GLY A 92 -9.30 -9.10 -16.63
CA GLY A 92 -10.05 -7.90 -16.27
C GLY A 92 -10.64 -8.03 -14.87
N ASN A 93 -10.69 -6.93 -14.12
CA ASN A 93 -11.34 -6.91 -12.83
C ASN A 93 -12.31 -5.74 -12.67
N SER A 94 -13.31 -5.93 -11.81
CA SER A 94 -14.18 -4.88 -11.31
C SER A 94 -14.28 -5.01 -9.79
N ILE A 95 -14.20 -3.87 -9.09
CA ILE A 95 -14.10 -3.84 -7.63
C ILE A 95 -15.13 -2.89 -7.06
N ILE A 96 -15.90 -3.37 -6.08
CA ILE A 96 -16.80 -2.57 -5.27
C ILE A 96 -16.27 -2.60 -3.84
N VAL A 97 -15.93 -1.43 -3.29
CA VAL A 97 -15.48 -1.29 -1.91
C VAL A 97 -16.65 -0.89 -1.01
N VAL A 98 -16.85 -1.65 0.06
CA VAL A 98 -17.78 -1.32 1.13
C VAL A 98 -16.95 -1.01 2.38
N PRO A 99 -16.88 0.26 2.83
CA PRO A 99 -15.98 0.67 3.91
C PRO A 99 -16.19 -0.08 5.23
N GLY A 100 -17.45 -0.34 5.61
CA GLY A 100 -17.76 -0.99 6.89
C GLY A 100 -17.06 -0.29 8.06
N ALA A 101 -16.38 -1.07 8.90
CA ALA A 101 -15.64 -0.57 10.06
C ALA A 101 -14.58 0.51 9.70
N ASN A 102 -13.96 0.44 8.52
CA ASN A 102 -13.01 1.46 8.07
C ASN A 102 -13.64 2.84 8.02
N GLY A 103 -14.91 2.94 7.60
CA GLY A 103 -15.64 4.20 7.53
C GLY A 103 -15.92 4.85 8.89
N LEU A 104 -15.74 4.11 9.98
CA LEU A 104 -15.92 4.59 11.36
C LEU A 104 -14.63 5.13 11.99
N VAL A 105 -13.48 4.99 11.32
CA VAL A 105 -12.20 5.58 11.76
C VAL A 105 -12.18 7.05 11.36
N THR A 106 -12.85 7.91 12.12
CA THR A 106 -13.00 9.33 11.77
C THR A 106 -11.91 10.23 12.36
N GLY A 107 -11.03 9.69 13.21
CA GLY A 107 -9.94 10.41 13.88
C GLY A 107 -9.07 9.48 14.72
N LEU A 108 -8.13 10.07 15.44
CA LEU A 108 -7.30 9.37 16.42
C LEU A 108 -8.06 9.16 17.73
N GLU A 109 -7.82 8.05 18.39
CA GLU A 109 -8.29 7.77 19.74
C GLU A 109 -7.14 7.79 20.75
N SER A 110 -7.49 7.58 22.02
CA SER A 110 -6.50 7.55 23.11
C SER A 110 -5.41 6.50 22.85
N GLY A 111 -4.15 6.90 22.92
CA GLY A 111 -2.97 6.08 22.69
C GLY A 111 -2.54 6.00 21.21
N ASP A 112 -3.31 6.52 20.26
CA ASP A 112 -2.91 6.50 18.84
C ASP A 112 -1.79 7.51 18.56
N GLU A 113 -1.88 8.70 19.16
CA GLU A 113 -0.84 9.73 19.01
C GLU A 113 0.48 9.27 19.61
N GLU A 114 0.46 8.62 20.77
CA GLU A 114 1.66 8.04 21.40
C GLU A 114 2.29 6.94 20.54
N ARG A 115 1.46 6.11 19.88
CA ARG A 115 1.97 5.09 18.92
C ARG A 115 2.62 5.74 17.72
N ILE A 116 2.01 6.80 17.18
CA ILE A 116 2.59 7.57 16.07
C ILE A 116 3.90 8.20 16.52
N ALA A 117 3.93 8.88 17.66
CA ALA A 117 5.11 9.55 18.18
C ALA A 117 6.30 8.61 18.45
N ALA A 118 6.02 7.33 18.75
CA ALA A 118 7.03 6.30 18.98
C ALA A 118 7.57 5.65 17.67
N ALA A 119 6.97 5.97 16.53
CA ALA A 119 7.35 5.39 15.24
C ALA A 119 8.43 6.22 14.53
N GLY A 120 9.24 5.57 13.69
CA GLY A 120 10.15 6.27 12.77
C GLY A 120 9.46 6.68 11.46
N THR A 121 8.41 5.97 11.07
CA THR A 121 7.66 6.24 9.84
C THR A 121 6.19 5.91 10.04
N LEU A 122 5.31 6.77 9.54
CA LEU A 122 3.88 6.56 9.44
C LEU A 122 3.51 6.29 7.96
N LEU A 123 2.88 5.15 7.69
CA LEU A 123 2.29 4.81 6.38
C LEU A 123 0.80 5.13 6.39
N LEU A 124 0.35 5.88 5.38
CA LEU A 124 -1.04 6.28 5.20
C LEU A 124 -1.57 5.84 3.83
N GLN A 125 -2.85 5.50 3.80
CA GLN A 125 -3.63 5.16 2.60
C GLN A 125 -4.98 5.87 2.69
N LEU A 126 -5.82 5.75 1.65
CA LEU A 126 -7.09 6.47 1.59
C LEU A 126 -8.33 5.55 1.71
N GLU A 127 -8.20 4.43 2.42
CA GLU A 127 -9.31 3.48 2.69
C GLU A 127 -10.05 3.77 4.00
N VAL A 128 -9.64 4.82 4.72
CA VAL A 128 -10.35 5.36 5.89
C VAL A 128 -10.73 6.83 5.64
N PRO A 129 -11.64 7.43 6.40
CA PRO A 129 -12.02 8.83 6.24
C PRO A 129 -10.81 9.77 6.23
N LEU A 130 -10.79 10.73 5.31
CA LEU A 130 -9.70 11.70 5.17
C LEU A 130 -9.45 12.53 6.44
N SER A 131 -10.45 12.69 7.29
CA SER A 131 -10.31 13.34 8.60
C SER A 131 -9.31 12.62 9.50
N ALA A 132 -9.36 11.27 9.51
CA ALA A 132 -8.40 10.45 10.26
C ALA A 132 -7.01 10.48 9.64
N VAL A 133 -6.93 10.37 8.30
CA VAL A 133 -5.66 10.47 7.56
C VAL A 133 -4.96 11.80 7.87
N ALA A 134 -5.69 12.92 7.77
CA ALA A 134 -5.15 14.25 8.06
C ALA A 134 -4.78 14.42 9.54
N ALA A 135 -5.56 13.85 10.46
CA ALA A 135 -5.23 13.90 11.90
C ALA A 135 -3.95 13.12 12.19
N ALA A 136 -3.79 11.91 11.62
CA ALA A 136 -2.58 11.10 11.80
C ALA A 136 -1.34 11.76 11.17
N ALA A 137 -1.47 12.32 9.97
CA ALA A 137 -0.39 13.06 9.32
C ALA A 137 0.06 14.27 10.14
N ARG A 138 -0.88 15.06 10.69
CA ARG A 138 -0.55 16.20 11.58
C ARG A 138 0.13 15.74 12.86
N ALA A 139 -0.34 14.66 13.49
CA ALA A 139 0.31 14.10 14.67
C ALA A 139 1.75 13.65 14.35
N ALA A 140 1.97 12.94 13.27
CA ALA A 140 3.30 12.53 12.82
C ALA A 140 4.23 13.73 12.63
N ARG A 141 3.77 14.78 11.92
CA ARG A 141 4.53 16.02 11.73
C ARG A 141 4.88 16.72 13.06
N ALA A 142 3.93 16.78 14.00
CA ALA A 142 4.17 17.39 15.31
C ALA A 142 5.27 16.69 16.11
N HIS A 143 5.43 15.38 15.90
CA HIS A 143 6.44 14.55 16.58
C HIS A 143 7.68 14.26 15.73
N GLY A 144 7.81 14.86 14.53
CA GLY A 144 8.96 14.64 13.63
C GLY A 144 9.01 13.23 13.02
N VAL A 145 7.88 12.54 12.95
CA VAL A 145 7.74 11.21 12.36
C VAL A 145 7.55 11.34 10.85
N ARG A 146 8.35 10.63 10.08
CA ARG A 146 8.27 10.65 8.61
C ARG A 146 6.92 10.10 8.15
N THR A 147 6.23 10.84 7.29
CA THR A 147 4.91 10.45 6.76
C THR A 147 5.02 10.06 5.29
N VAL A 148 4.60 8.84 4.96
CA VAL A 148 4.51 8.31 3.60
C VAL A 148 3.04 8.06 3.27
N LEU A 149 2.54 8.66 2.19
CA LEU A 149 1.17 8.50 1.72
C LEU A 149 1.13 7.75 0.38
N THR A 150 0.42 6.62 0.35
CA THR A 150 -0.03 6.01 -0.90
C THR A 150 -1.46 6.49 -1.18
N PRO A 151 -1.70 7.32 -2.23
CA PRO A 151 -2.98 8.00 -2.43
C PRO A 151 -4.02 7.10 -3.09
N ALA A 152 -4.28 5.95 -2.51
CA ALA A 152 -5.16 4.91 -3.03
C ALA A 152 -6.26 4.51 -2.02
N PRO A 153 -7.53 4.38 -2.45
CA PRO A 153 -8.05 4.80 -3.77
C PRO A 153 -7.99 6.33 -3.96
N VAL A 154 -7.79 6.77 -5.20
CA VAL A 154 -7.66 8.21 -5.50
C VAL A 154 -8.96 8.94 -5.16
N GLN A 155 -8.81 10.02 -4.42
CA GLN A 155 -9.89 10.95 -4.08
C GLN A 155 -9.32 12.37 -3.88
N PRO A 156 -10.15 13.43 -3.92
CA PRO A 156 -9.70 14.79 -3.66
C PRO A 156 -9.08 14.89 -2.26
N LEU A 157 -7.83 15.35 -2.20
CA LEU A 157 -7.11 15.50 -0.93
C LEU A 157 -7.41 16.84 -0.27
N PRO A 158 -7.58 16.88 1.07
CA PRO A 158 -7.69 18.13 1.81
C PRO A 158 -6.51 19.06 1.52
N PRO A 159 -6.72 20.39 1.43
CA PRO A 159 -5.67 21.34 1.05
C PRO A 159 -4.44 21.32 1.98
N ASP A 160 -4.66 21.02 3.26
CA ASP A 160 -3.64 21.01 4.32
C ASP A 160 -2.91 19.65 4.46
N LEU A 161 -3.44 18.58 3.86
CA LEU A 161 -2.82 17.25 3.98
C LEU A 161 -1.41 17.18 3.35
N PRO A 162 -1.15 17.77 2.17
CA PRO A 162 0.19 17.74 1.58
C PRO A 162 1.29 18.35 2.46
N ASP A 163 0.94 19.33 3.29
CA ASP A 163 1.90 19.97 4.20
C ASP A 163 2.41 19.02 5.30
N ALA A 164 1.66 17.96 5.59
CA ALA A 164 2.00 16.97 6.61
C ALA A 164 2.50 15.64 6.03
N VAL A 165 2.76 15.58 4.72
CA VAL A 165 3.25 14.37 4.02
C VAL A 165 4.65 14.63 3.49
N ASP A 166 5.62 13.81 3.90
CA ASP A 166 7.02 13.92 3.46
C ASP A 166 7.25 13.24 2.12
N LEU A 167 6.56 12.12 1.87
CA LEU A 167 6.72 11.33 0.66
C LEU A 167 5.35 10.85 0.14
N LEU A 168 5.03 11.19 -1.11
CA LEU A 168 3.87 10.66 -1.83
C LEU A 168 4.29 9.48 -2.71
N VAL A 169 3.58 8.35 -2.62
CA VAL A 169 3.90 7.13 -3.40
C VAL A 169 2.67 6.68 -4.21
N PRO A 170 2.33 7.34 -5.31
CA PRO A 170 1.30 6.90 -6.25
C PRO A 170 1.84 5.87 -7.23
N ASN A 171 0.95 5.08 -7.85
CA ASN A 171 1.25 4.45 -9.13
C ASN A 171 1.02 5.43 -10.30
N GLU A 172 1.37 5.03 -11.53
CA GLU A 172 1.20 5.88 -12.72
C GLU A 172 -0.25 6.31 -12.97
N HIS A 173 -1.22 5.44 -12.69
CA HIS A 173 -2.66 5.74 -12.85
C HIS A 173 -3.15 6.70 -11.76
N GLU A 174 -2.71 6.52 -10.54
CA GLU A 174 -3.02 7.39 -9.41
C GLU A 174 -2.39 8.78 -9.62
N ALA A 175 -1.13 8.84 -10.09
CA ALA A 175 -0.48 10.09 -10.43
C ALA A 175 -1.23 10.83 -11.55
N ALA A 176 -1.64 10.11 -12.60
CA ALA A 176 -2.44 10.68 -13.69
C ALA A 176 -3.81 11.18 -13.19
N ALA A 177 -4.49 10.44 -12.32
CA ALA A 177 -5.78 10.84 -11.77
C ALA A 177 -5.69 12.08 -10.86
N LEU A 178 -4.57 12.25 -10.12
CA LEU A 178 -4.34 13.41 -9.27
C LEU A 178 -3.96 14.69 -10.03
N THR A 179 -3.37 14.54 -11.22
CA THR A 179 -2.78 15.68 -11.97
C THR A 179 -3.46 15.96 -13.30
N GLY A 180 -4.16 14.97 -13.89
CA GLY A 180 -4.65 15.03 -15.27
C GLY A 180 -3.56 14.76 -16.32
N LEU A 181 -2.34 14.40 -15.92
CA LEU A 181 -1.18 14.21 -16.79
C LEU A 181 -0.83 12.72 -16.87
N THR A 182 -0.75 12.17 -18.08
CA THR A 182 -0.48 10.74 -18.29
C THR A 182 1.02 10.39 -18.33
N ASP A 183 1.89 11.36 -18.63
CA ASP A 183 3.34 11.16 -18.56
C ASP A 183 3.79 11.18 -17.09
N PRO A 184 4.43 10.10 -16.58
CA PRO A 184 4.80 10.01 -15.16
C PRO A 184 5.78 11.08 -14.70
N ARG A 185 6.68 11.58 -15.58
CA ARG A 185 7.61 12.66 -15.21
C ARG A 185 6.90 13.99 -15.08
N GLN A 186 5.96 14.28 -15.98
CA GLN A 186 5.15 15.50 -15.90
C GLN A 186 4.21 15.45 -14.70
N ALA A 187 3.57 14.28 -14.44
CA ALA A 187 2.75 14.09 -13.28
C ALA A 187 3.53 14.25 -11.97
N ALA A 188 4.73 13.66 -11.86
CA ALA A 188 5.60 13.84 -10.71
C ALA A 188 6.00 15.31 -10.51
N ALA A 189 6.35 16.03 -11.57
CA ALA A 189 6.68 17.46 -11.50
C ALA A 189 5.48 18.29 -10.99
N ALA A 190 4.27 18.04 -11.47
CA ALA A 190 3.07 18.71 -10.97
C ALA A 190 2.77 18.37 -9.50
N LEU A 191 2.99 17.13 -9.06
CA LEU A 191 2.81 16.72 -7.67
C LEU A 191 3.82 17.41 -6.73
N LEU A 192 5.05 17.74 -7.20
CA LEU A 192 6.04 18.49 -6.42
C LEU A 192 5.63 19.92 -6.09
N GLU A 193 4.63 20.49 -6.76
CA GLU A 193 4.05 21.77 -6.35
C GLU A 193 3.41 21.69 -4.96
N ARG A 194 2.88 20.52 -4.60
CA ARG A 194 2.17 20.27 -3.34
C ARG A 194 2.96 19.43 -2.35
N PHE A 195 3.73 18.45 -2.80
CA PHE A 195 4.50 17.53 -1.96
C PHE A 195 6.00 17.78 -2.08
N PRO A 196 6.81 17.56 -1.04
CA PRO A 196 8.26 17.77 -1.10
C PRO A 196 8.98 16.68 -1.92
N GLU A 197 8.46 15.45 -1.91
CA GLU A 197 9.08 14.28 -2.53
C GLU A 197 8.01 13.31 -3.06
N VAL A 198 8.25 12.71 -4.22
CA VAL A 198 7.31 11.80 -4.90
C VAL A 198 8.08 10.59 -5.44
N VAL A 199 7.53 9.39 -5.24
CA VAL A 199 7.97 8.15 -5.90
C VAL A 199 6.80 7.57 -6.67
N VAL A 200 6.83 7.65 -8.01
CA VAL A 200 5.80 7.07 -8.87
C VAL A 200 6.19 5.64 -9.21
N THR A 201 5.39 4.65 -8.82
CA THR A 201 5.61 3.25 -9.22
C THR A 201 5.12 3.03 -10.66
N LEU A 202 5.95 2.34 -11.48
CA LEU A 202 5.78 2.16 -12.92
C LEU A 202 5.63 0.67 -13.29
N GLY A 203 5.13 -0.16 -12.38
CA GLY A 203 5.03 -1.61 -12.57
C GLY A 203 6.36 -2.24 -12.94
N ALA A 204 6.40 -2.99 -14.05
CA ALA A 204 7.61 -3.67 -14.52
C ALA A 204 8.76 -2.71 -14.93
N ALA A 205 8.48 -1.43 -15.15
CA ALA A 205 9.50 -0.42 -15.45
C ALA A 205 10.24 0.08 -14.19
N GLY A 206 9.74 -0.25 -13.00
CA GLY A 206 10.37 0.14 -11.72
C GLY A 206 9.67 1.31 -11.06
N ALA A 207 10.41 2.34 -10.65
CA ALA A 207 9.85 3.51 -9.98
C ALA A 207 10.63 4.77 -10.33
N LEU A 208 9.93 5.90 -10.47
CA LEU A 208 10.46 7.23 -10.72
C LEU A 208 10.49 8.02 -9.42
N HIS A 209 11.65 8.53 -9.04
CA HIS A 209 11.81 9.47 -7.93
C HIS A 209 11.89 10.90 -8.45
N ALA A 210 11.23 11.80 -7.77
CA ALA A 210 11.33 13.24 -7.96
C ALA A 210 11.28 13.94 -6.58
N ALA A 211 12.16 14.94 -6.39
CA ALA A 211 12.18 15.77 -5.19
C ALA A 211 12.46 17.22 -5.56
N ARG A 212 11.98 18.17 -4.76
CA ARG A 212 12.19 19.60 -5.01
C ARG A 212 13.67 19.94 -5.11
N GLY A 213 14.05 20.61 -6.19
CA GLY A 213 15.44 21.03 -6.41
C GLY A 213 16.41 19.92 -6.83
N GLN A 214 15.92 18.72 -7.15
CA GLN A 214 16.72 17.60 -7.62
C GLN A 214 16.25 17.14 -9.01
N GLU A 215 17.20 16.61 -9.79
CA GLU A 215 16.87 15.96 -11.07
C GLU A 215 16.15 14.63 -10.82
N PRO A 216 14.99 14.40 -11.45
CA PRO A 216 14.26 13.15 -11.30
C PRO A 216 15.01 11.98 -11.95
N TYR A 217 14.96 10.82 -11.29
CA TYR A 217 15.58 9.59 -11.80
C TYR A 217 14.70 8.38 -11.63
N THR A 218 14.94 7.37 -12.47
CA THR A 218 14.23 6.09 -12.40
C THR A 218 15.15 5.00 -11.82
N VAL A 219 14.58 4.14 -11.00
CA VAL A 219 15.17 2.90 -10.53
C VAL A 219 14.42 1.76 -11.22
N PRO A 220 15.08 0.89 -12.01
CA PRO A 220 14.42 -0.21 -12.68
C PRO A 220 13.96 -1.30 -11.69
N ALA A 221 12.95 -2.08 -12.08
CA ALA A 221 12.57 -3.28 -11.33
C ALA A 221 13.30 -4.53 -11.86
N PRO A 222 13.53 -5.54 -11.01
CA PRO A 222 13.97 -6.86 -11.47
C PRO A 222 12.98 -7.45 -12.48
N ARG A 223 13.50 -8.05 -13.56
CA ARG A 223 12.68 -8.70 -14.57
C ARG A 223 12.24 -10.07 -14.09
N VAL A 224 10.97 -10.25 -13.86
CA VAL A 224 10.37 -11.50 -13.38
C VAL A 224 9.12 -11.84 -14.19
N ARG A 225 8.71 -13.10 -14.15
CA ARG A 225 7.41 -13.50 -14.67
C ARG A 225 6.35 -13.29 -13.59
N ALA A 226 5.49 -12.31 -13.79
CA ALA A 226 4.36 -12.07 -12.89
C ALA A 226 3.31 -13.19 -13.01
N VAL A 227 2.84 -13.68 -11.87
CA VAL A 227 1.73 -14.62 -11.70
C VAL A 227 0.50 -13.87 -11.21
N ASP A 228 0.68 -13.00 -10.21
CA ASP A 228 -0.38 -12.20 -9.60
C ASP A 228 0.22 -10.86 -9.12
N THR A 229 -0.33 -9.74 -9.57
CA THR A 229 0.16 -8.41 -9.21
C THR A 229 -0.57 -7.79 -8.01
N THR A 230 -1.47 -8.54 -7.38
CA THR A 230 -2.20 -8.08 -6.20
C THR A 230 -1.26 -7.67 -5.08
N ALA A 231 -1.48 -6.50 -4.50
CA ALA A 231 -0.67 -5.92 -3.42
C ALA A 231 0.82 -5.68 -3.73
N ALA A 232 1.25 -5.69 -5.01
CA ALA A 232 2.63 -5.36 -5.37
C ALA A 232 3.01 -3.93 -4.96
N GLY A 233 2.12 -2.96 -5.16
CA GLY A 233 2.29 -1.58 -4.71
C GLY A 233 2.36 -1.46 -3.18
N ASP A 234 1.55 -2.24 -2.45
CA ASP A 234 1.59 -2.29 -0.98
C ASP A 234 2.90 -2.91 -0.48
N THR A 235 3.36 -3.98 -1.13
CA THR A 235 4.67 -4.59 -0.85
C THR A 235 5.80 -3.58 -1.08
N PHE A 236 5.77 -2.86 -2.20
CA PHE A 236 6.74 -1.80 -2.48
C PHE A 236 6.72 -0.70 -1.42
N ALA A 237 5.54 -0.19 -1.05
CA ALA A 237 5.41 0.89 -0.08
C ALA A 237 5.87 0.46 1.32
N GLY A 238 5.48 -0.74 1.77
CA GLY A 238 5.95 -1.31 3.03
C GLY A 238 7.46 -1.49 3.07
N ALA A 239 8.05 -2.06 2.00
CA ALA A 239 9.49 -2.25 1.86
C ALA A 239 10.24 -0.90 1.81
N LEU A 240 9.73 0.08 1.05
CA LEU A 240 10.32 1.41 0.97
C LEU A 240 10.38 2.08 2.35
N ALA A 241 9.30 1.99 3.12
CA ALA A 241 9.26 2.55 4.47
C ALA A 241 10.27 1.89 5.41
N VAL A 242 10.43 0.56 5.34
CA VAL A 242 11.46 -0.18 6.10
C VAL A 242 12.86 0.30 5.74
N ALA A 243 13.17 0.33 4.45
CA ALA A 243 14.48 0.72 3.96
C ALA A 243 14.85 2.16 4.34
N LEU A 244 13.88 3.10 4.24
CA LEU A 244 14.06 4.48 4.66
C LEU A 244 14.21 4.62 6.18
N GLY A 245 13.44 3.82 6.95
CA GLY A 245 13.56 3.76 8.41
C GLY A 245 14.91 3.22 8.89
N GLU A 246 15.57 2.38 8.07
CA GLU A 246 16.95 1.90 8.30
C GLU A 246 18.03 2.91 7.86
N GLY A 247 17.64 4.06 7.29
CA GLY A 247 18.57 5.09 6.83
C GLY A 247 19.20 4.81 5.47
N ARG A 248 18.66 3.89 4.66
CA ARG A 248 19.16 3.66 3.29
C ARG A 248 18.92 4.90 2.43
N PRO A 249 19.86 5.26 1.56
CA PRO A 249 19.65 6.30 0.56
C PRO A 249 18.43 5.98 -0.33
N MET A 250 17.66 6.99 -0.75
CA MET A 250 16.41 6.81 -1.50
C MET A 250 16.55 5.86 -2.71
N ARG A 251 17.62 6.01 -3.50
CA ARG A 251 17.86 5.16 -4.67
C ARG A 251 18.02 3.67 -4.29
N GLU A 252 18.73 3.39 -3.20
CA GLU A 252 18.91 2.03 -2.69
C GLU A 252 17.61 1.50 -2.08
N ALA A 253 16.90 2.34 -1.30
CA ALA A 253 15.60 1.99 -0.72
C ALA A 253 14.57 1.61 -1.79
N MET A 254 14.49 2.38 -2.88
CA MET A 254 13.63 2.07 -4.02
C MET A 254 14.02 0.77 -4.72
N ALA A 255 15.31 0.50 -4.93
CA ALA A 255 15.77 -0.73 -5.57
C ALA A 255 15.47 -1.97 -4.69
N TRP A 256 15.64 -1.85 -3.38
CA TRP A 256 15.30 -2.89 -2.43
C TRP A 256 13.78 -3.13 -2.37
N ALA A 257 12.98 -2.07 -2.37
CA ALA A 257 11.53 -2.14 -2.43
C ALA A 257 11.03 -2.77 -3.76
N ALA A 258 11.67 -2.44 -4.88
CA ALA A 258 11.38 -3.05 -6.17
C ALA A 258 11.70 -4.56 -6.19
N ALA A 259 12.78 -4.99 -5.50
CA ALA A 259 13.10 -6.41 -5.36
C ALA A 259 12.04 -7.15 -4.53
N ALA A 260 11.57 -6.57 -3.42
CA ALA A 260 10.47 -7.13 -2.63
C ALA A 260 9.17 -7.26 -3.45
N ALA A 261 8.78 -6.20 -4.16
CA ALA A 261 7.60 -6.21 -5.02
C ALA A 261 7.73 -7.22 -6.18
N ALA A 262 8.92 -7.36 -6.78
CA ALA A 262 9.18 -8.34 -7.82
C ALA A 262 9.05 -9.80 -7.31
N LEU A 263 9.40 -10.07 -6.06
CA LEU A 263 9.19 -11.38 -5.44
C LEU A 263 7.70 -11.64 -5.18
N SER A 264 6.95 -10.64 -4.69
CA SER A 264 5.53 -10.80 -4.37
C SER A 264 4.70 -11.18 -5.61
N VAL A 265 5.00 -10.60 -6.76
CA VAL A 265 4.22 -10.87 -7.99
C VAL A 265 4.47 -12.26 -8.60
N GLN A 266 5.43 -13.02 -8.13
CA GLN A 266 5.73 -14.37 -8.63
C GLN A 266 4.88 -15.47 -7.97
N ARG A 267 4.08 -15.13 -6.97
CA ARG A 267 3.21 -16.04 -6.22
C ARG A 267 1.76 -15.53 -6.27
N PRO A 268 0.76 -16.40 -6.22
CA PRO A 268 -0.64 -15.96 -6.15
C PRO A 268 -0.96 -15.40 -4.76
N GLY A 269 -1.86 -14.42 -4.71
CA GLY A 269 -2.39 -13.83 -3.49
C GLY A 269 -1.74 -12.50 -3.10
N ALA A 270 -2.32 -11.85 -2.08
CA ALA A 270 -1.88 -10.56 -1.55
C ALA A 270 -0.82 -10.76 -0.44
N GLN A 271 -1.29 -10.81 0.82
CA GLN A 271 -0.39 -10.96 1.98
C GLN A 271 0.43 -12.25 1.94
N ASP A 272 -0.14 -13.36 1.46
CA ASP A 272 0.53 -14.66 1.41
C ASP A 272 1.73 -14.68 0.44
N ALA A 273 1.69 -13.84 -0.60
CA ALA A 273 2.74 -13.72 -1.61
C ALA A 273 3.93 -12.86 -1.18
N MET A 274 3.78 -12.04 -0.13
CA MET A 274 4.83 -11.11 0.30
C MET A 274 6.07 -11.85 0.80
N PRO A 275 7.28 -11.43 0.35
CA PRO A 275 8.54 -12.06 0.73
C PRO A 275 8.92 -11.74 2.19
N ASP A 276 9.84 -12.53 2.72
CA ASP A 276 10.56 -12.19 3.93
C ASP A 276 11.82 -11.36 3.65
N ARG A 277 12.51 -10.97 4.72
CA ARG A 277 13.72 -10.16 4.67
C ARG A 277 14.86 -10.86 3.93
N ALA A 278 15.08 -12.15 4.20
CA ALA A 278 16.20 -12.89 3.64
C ALA A 278 16.04 -13.06 2.12
N ASP A 279 14.85 -13.43 1.67
CA ASP A 279 14.51 -13.51 0.24
C ASP A 279 14.71 -12.16 -0.46
N THR A 280 14.28 -11.08 0.18
CA THR A 280 14.39 -9.72 -0.38
C THR A 280 15.83 -9.26 -0.49
N ASP A 281 16.65 -9.47 0.55
CA ASP A 281 18.07 -9.12 0.55
C ASP A 281 18.84 -9.92 -0.52
N ALA A 282 18.53 -11.21 -0.69
CA ALA A 282 19.12 -12.03 -1.73
C ALA A 282 18.75 -11.57 -3.15
N ALA A 283 17.45 -11.26 -3.38
CA ALA A 283 16.99 -10.75 -4.66
C ALA A 283 17.58 -9.37 -4.99
N PHE A 284 17.69 -8.49 -4.01
CA PHE A 284 18.34 -7.19 -4.16
C PHE A 284 19.81 -7.32 -4.51
N ALA A 285 20.56 -8.18 -3.80
CA ALA A 285 21.98 -8.41 -4.07
C ALA A 285 22.19 -8.96 -5.49
N ALA A 286 21.36 -9.92 -5.92
CA ALA A 286 21.42 -10.47 -7.27
C ALA A 286 21.12 -9.42 -8.35
N PHE A 287 20.15 -8.55 -8.08
CA PHE A 287 19.78 -7.45 -8.98
C PHE A 287 20.89 -6.39 -9.08
N ALA A 288 21.50 -6.02 -7.95
CA ALA A 288 22.59 -5.04 -7.88
C ALA A 288 23.89 -5.53 -8.57
N ALA A 289 24.14 -6.86 -8.56
CA ALA A 289 25.28 -7.46 -9.23
C ALA A 289 25.19 -7.41 -10.77
N GLY A 290 24.00 -7.10 -11.32
CA GLY A 290 23.76 -7.13 -12.78
C GLY A 290 23.69 -8.55 -13.36
N PRO A 291 23.39 -8.70 -14.67
CA PRO A 291 23.43 -10.00 -15.30
C PRO A 291 24.85 -10.54 -15.23
N GLN A 292 25.02 -11.73 -14.63
CA GLN A 292 26.27 -12.47 -14.75
C GLN A 292 26.48 -12.83 -16.23
N PRO A 293 27.72 -12.68 -16.74
CA PRO A 293 28.02 -12.93 -18.14
C PRO A 293 27.79 -14.37 -18.57
#